data_286752674ce72636e063e27e34dda469
#
_entry.id   286752674ce72636e063e27e34dda469
#
_cell.length_a   1.000
_cell.length_b   1.000
_cell.length_c   1.000
_cell.angle_alpha   90.00
_cell.angle_beta   90.00
_cell.angle_gamma   90.00
#
_symmetry.space_group_name_H-M   'P 1'
#
loop_
_entity.id
_entity.type
_entity.pdbx_description
1 polymer ?
#
loop_
_entity_poly.entity_id
_entity_poly.type
_entity_poly.pdbx_seq_one_letter_code
_entity_poly.pdbx_strand_id
1 'polypeptide(L)'
;IAYGVSYLSRQSRRNLKLLTTFANDSRYMGVRNSVKPSNRCYFGLKFAYETIPNQLVPFDYDAFASYPGTVEAVVTNLESGEAEYLPVPRRDGHNLLLQATCAIPMMFPVIWLEGKPYLDGGCADPIPWKHALEQGCDRVVVVLTRERDYRKRADGTLRVLDRVFRQYPRFLATMHARAEAYNRGREELFAMEKAGRILVIAPEDTLGCR
;
A
#
# COMPACT_ATOMS: atom_id res chain seq x y z
N ILE A 1 1.68 3.83 3.81
CA ILE A 1 0.75 3.94 4.96
C ILE A 1 1.51 3.94 6.29
N ALA A 2 2.35 2.96 6.60
CA ALA A 2 3.07 2.88 7.89
C ALA A 2 3.84 4.17 8.24
N TYR A 3 4.49 4.80 7.27
CA TYR A 3 5.16 6.10 7.48
C TYR A 3 4.16 7.24 7.70
N GLY A 4 3.03 7.24 7.01
CA GLY A 4 1.95 8.19 7.24
C GLY A 4 1.37 8.09 8.64
N VAL A 5 1.10 6.87 9.09
CA VAL A 5 0.63 6.59 10.46
C VAL A 5 1.62 7.08 11.50
N SER A 6 2.93 6.84 11.32
CA SER A 6 3.98 7.39 12.19
C SER A 6 4.02 8.92 12.20
N TYR A 7 3.81 9.55 11.04
CA TYR A 7 3.78 11.02 10.95
C TYR A 7 2.55 11.60 11.66
N LEU A 8 1.36 11.07 11.41
CA LEU A 8 0.11 11.51 12.02
C LEU A 8 0.11 11.34 13.53
N SER A 9 0.79 10.33 14.05
CA SER A 9 0.99 10.12 15.50
C SER A 9 2.23 10.83 16.08
N ARG A 10 2.78 11.83 15.37
CA ARG A 10 3.94 12.64 15.79
C ARG A 10 5.24 11.84 16.01
N GLN A 11 5.38 10.70 15.34
CA GLN A 11 6.54 9.80 15.44
C GLN A 11 7.43 9.84 14.18
N SER A 12 7.49 10.96 13.46
CA SER A 12 8.20 11.08 12.17
C SER A 12 9.69 10.74 12.24
N ARG A 13 10.35 11.05 13.37
CA ARG A 13 11.77 10.70 13.60
C ARG A 13 12.01 9.19 13.59
N ARG A 14 10.99 8.40 13.94
CA ARG A 14 11.01 6.94 13.86
C ARG A 14 11.21 6.45 12.43
N ASN A 15 10.61 7.12 11.44
CA ASN A 15 10.72 6.74 10.03
C ASN A 15 12.19 6.81 9.55
N LEU A 16 12.90 7.87 9.88
CA LEU A 16 14.31 8.02 9.54
C LEU A 16 15.15 6.91 10.19
N LYS A 17 14.92 6.64 11.49
CA LYS A 17 15.62 5.56 12.20
C LYS A 17 15.38 4.20 11.56
N LEU A 18 14.16 3.90 11.13
CA LEU A 18 13.84 2.64 10.45
C LEU A 18 14.60 2.51 9.13
N LEU A 19 14.58 3.53 8.29
CA LEU A 19 15.26 3.53 7.00
C LEU A 19 16.77 3.39 7.15
N THR A 20 17.38 4.15 8.04
CA THR A 20 18.85 4.14 8.21
C THR A 20 19.36 2.87 8.91
N THR A 21 18.54 2.23 9.75
CA THR A 21 18.98 1.06 10.52
C THR A 21 18.68 -0.26 9.81
N PHE A 22 17.51 -0.39 9.17
CA PHE A 22 17.03 -1.70 8.70
C PHE A 22 16.90 -1.84 7.18
N ALA A 23 17.14 -0.79 6.38
CA ALA A 23 17.03 -0.88 4.92
C ALA A 23 17.92 -2.00 4.33
N ASN A 24 19.10 -2.24 4.92
CA ASN A 24 20.04 -3.28 4.48
C ASN A 24 20.07 -4.52 5.40
N ASP A 25 19.12 -4.65 6.33
CA ASP A 25 19.05 -5.79 7.23
C ASP A 25 18.48 -7.02 6.48
N SER A 26 19.23 -8.11 6.44
CA SER A 26 18.81 -9.35 5.77
C SER A 26 17.56 -10.00 6.39
N ARG A 27 17.21 -9.64 7.62
CA ARG A 27 15.96 -10.05 8.26
C ARG A 27 14.76 -9.30 7.70
N TYR A 28 14.98 -8.03 7.25
CA TYR A 28 13.95 -7.22 6.61
C TYR A 28 13.75 -7.63 5.15
N MET A 29 14.83 -7.74 4.36
CA MET A 29 14.78 -8.17 2.96
C MET A 29 15.91 -9.17 2.68
N GLY A 30 15.59 -10.32 2.08
CA GLY A 30 16.61 -11.28 1.71
C GLY A 30 16.06 -12.63 1.24
N VAL A 31 16.81 -13.29 0.37
CA VAL A 31 16.45 -14.61 -0.21
C VAL A 31 16.16 -15.66 0.88
N ARG A 32 16.90 -15.61 2.00
CA ARG A 32 16.70 -16.56 3.13
C ARG A 32 15.27 -16.49 3.71
N ASN A 33 14.58 -15.36 3.57
CA ASN A 33 13.20 -15.24 4.03
C ASN A 33 12.23 -16.05 3.15
N SER A 34 12.51 -16.18 1.85
CA SER A 34 11.65 -16.92 0.90
C SER A 34 11.63 -18.43 1.13
N VAL A 35 12.69 -18.98 1.73
CA VAL A 35 12.82 -20.43 2.01
C VAL A 35 12.30 -20.81 3.40
N LYS A 36 11.91 -19.85 4.24
CA LYS A 36 11.33 -20.14 5.56
C LYS A 36 9.87 -20.59 5.40
N PRO A 37 9.47 -21.77 5.93
CA PRO A 37 8.09 -22.26 5.81
C PRO A 37 7.02 -21.27 6.32
N SER A 38 7.37 -20.50 7.37
CA SER A 38 6.46 -19.53 8.00
C SER A 38 6.39 -18.17 7.31
N ASN A 39 7.23 -17.92 6.29
CA ASN A 39 7.28 -16.60 5.64
C ASN A 39 7.03 -16.69 4.14
N ARG A 40 7.72 -17.56 3.40
CA ARG A 40 7.62 -17.78 1.94
C ARG A 40 7.60 -16.50 1.11
N CYS A 41 8.28 -15.47 1.56
CA CYS A 41 8.27 -14.12 1.00
C CYS A 41 9.70 -13.55 1.09
N TYR A 42 10.11 -12.74 0.11
CA TYR A 42 11.41 -12.06 0.12
C TYR A 42 11.57 -11.12 1.33
N PHE A 43 10.46 -10.52 1.78
CA PHE A 43 10.42 -9.68 2.97
C PHE A 43 10.19 -10.53 4.22
N GLY A 44 10.86 -10.20 5.31
CA GLY A 44 10.66 -10.82 6.61
C GLY A 44 9.43 -10.22 7.30
N LEU A 45 8.24 -10.74 7.00
CA LEU A 45 6.97 -10.14 7.43
C LEU A 45 6.88 -9.98 8.95
N LYS A 46 7.14 -11.04 9.70
CA LYS A 46 7.17 -10.98 11.17
C LYS A 46 8.20 -9.97 11.68
N PHE A 47 9.37 -9.93 11.06
CA PHE A 47 10.40 -8.96 11.45
C PHE A 47 9.96 -7.52 11.20
N ALA A 48 9.43 -7.22 10.01
CA ALA A 48 9.03 -5.88 9.61
C ALA A 48 7.79 -5.36 10.37
N TYR A 49 6.78 -6.21 10.54
CA TYR A 49 5.47 -5.80 11.02
C TYR A 49 5.20 -6.10 12.51
N GLU A 50 6.00 -6.97 13.14
CA GLU A 50 5.85 -7.30 14.55
C GLU A 50 7.13 -6.96 15.34
N THR A 51 8.31 -7.50 14.94
CA THR A 51 9.53 -7.35 15.75
C THR A 51 10.01 -5.90 15.78
N ILE A 52 10.08 -5.24 14.65
CA ILE A 52 10.51 -3.83 14.59
C ILE A 52 9.55 -2.92 15.40
N PRO A 53 8.23 -2.88 15.11
CA PRO A 53 7.34 -1.94 15.76
C PRO A 53 7.03 -2.25 17.23
N ASN A 54 7.20 -3.49 17.67
CA ASN A 54 6.87 -3.86 19.04
C ASN A 54 8.09 -4.01 19.96
N GLN A 55 9.32 -4.17 19.39
CA GLN A 55 10.50 -4.48 20.19
C GLN A 55 11.71 -3.59 19.88
N LEU A 56 12.11 -3.45 18.60
CA LEU A 56 13.37 -2.80 18.23
C LEU A 56 13.26 -1.29 18.12
N VAL A 57 12.19 -0.80 17.52
CA VAL A 57 11.83 0.62 17.41
C VAL A 57 10.36 0.73 17.73
N PRO A 58 9.99 0.67 19.01
CA PRO A 58 8.59 0.61 19.42
C PRO A 58 7.75 1.72 18.80
N PHE A 59 6.54 1.36 18.39
CA PHE A 59 5.54 2.28 17.88
C PHE A 59 4.62 2.68 19.05
N ASP A 60 4.42 3.96 19.22
CA ASP A 60 3.49 4.48 20.22
C ASP A 60 2.05 4.38 19.71
N TYR A 61 1.39 3.28 20.05
CA TYR A 61 0.01 3.01 19.68
C TYR A 61 -0.99 3.94 20.39
N ASP A 62 -0.63 4.46 21.56
CA ASP A 62 -1.51 5.38 22.30
C ASP A 62 -1.50 6.76 21.64
N ALA A 63 -0.36 7.24 21.19
CA ALA A 63 -0.27 8.45 20.38
C ALA A 63 -1.06 8.32 19.09
N PHE A 64 -1.02 7.14 18.42
CA PHE A 64 -1.85 6.90 17.24
C PHE A 64 -3.33 6.82 17.58
N ALA A 65 -3.71 6.18 18.69
CA ALA A 65 -5.09 6.10 19.16
C ALA A 65 -5.69 7.48 19.47
N SER A 66 -4.87 8.42 19.91
CA SER A 66 -5.29 9.80 20.21
C SER A 66 -5.46 10.68 18.97
N TYR A 67 -5.02 10.24 17.79
CA TYR A 67 -5.21 10.99 16.55
C TYR A 67 -6.70 11.08 16.19
N PRO A 68 -7.28 12.29 16.03
CA PRO A 68 -8.73 12.46 15.89
C PRO A 68 -9.27 12.14 14.49
N GLY A 69 -8.41 12.08 13.49
CA GLY A 69 -8.82 11.83 12.11
C GLY A 69 -8.99 10.34 11.80
N THR A 70 -9.63 10.02 10.69
CA THR A 70 -9.71 8.67 10.15
C THR A 70 -8.46 8.34 9.35
N VAL A 71 -7.97 7.12 9.45
CA VAL A 71 -6.89 6.59 8.62
C VAL A 71 -7.35 5.28 8.02
N GLU A 72 -7.41 5.22 6.70
CA GLU A 72 -7.82 4.04 5.95
C GLU A 72 -6.66 3.47 5.13
N ALA A 73 -6.66 2.17 4.97
CA ALA A 73 -5.78 1.46 4.06
C ALA A 73 -6.59 0.85 2.92
N VAL A 74 -6.12 1.04 1.70
CA VAL A 74 -6.73 0.40 0.54
C VAL A 74 -6.15 -1.00 0.41
N VAL A 75 -7.02 -1.98 0.23
CA VAL A 75 -6.67 -3.37 -0.08
C VAL A 75 -7.49 -3.84 -1.29
N THR A 76 -6.97 -4.81 -2.03
CA THR A 76 -7.71 -5.43 -3.13
C THR A 76 -8.25 -6.78 -2.69
N ASN A 77 -9.56 -6.93 -2.65
CA ASN A 77 -10.22 -8.20 -2.38
C ASN A 77 -10.07 -9.11 -3.61
N LEU A 78 -9.52 -10.31 -3.42
CA LEU A 78 -9.28 -11.21 -4.56
C LEU A 78 -10.57 -11.83 -5.12
N GLU A 79 -11.60 -12.00 -4.31
CA GLU A 79 -12.87 -12.61 -4.74
C GLU A 79 -13.69 -11.66 -5.60
N SER A 80 -13.77 -10.38 -5.22
CA SER A 80 -14.48 -9.35 -5.98
C SER A 80 -13.62 -8.70 -7.08
N GLY A 81 -12.29 -8.67 -6.90
CA GLY A 81 -11.35 -7.89 -7.71
C GLY A 81 -11.42 -6.39 -7.44
N GLU A 82 -12.16 -5.95 -6.44
CA GLU A 82 -12.41 -4.54 -6.13
C GLU A 82 -11.53 -4.03 -4.98
N ALA A 83 -11.35 -2.71 -4.91
CA ALA A 83 -10.73 -2.05 -3.78
C ALA A 83 -11.70 -2.02 -2.59
N GLU A 84 -11.18 -2.32 -1.40
CA GLU A 84 -11.84 -2.06 -0.14
C GLU A 84 -11.01 -1.07 0.68
N TYR A 85 -11.68 -0.15 1.37
CA TYR A 85 -11.08 0.92 2.17
C TYR A 85 -11.34 0.60 3.64
N LEU A 86 -10.32 0.08 4.29
CA LEU A 86 -10.47 -0.45 5.65
C LEU A 86 -9.81 0.50 6.67
N PRO A 87 -10.49 0.81 7.78
CA PRO A 87 -9.92 1.64 8.83
C PRO A 87 -8.70 0.95 9.45
N VAL A 88 -7.59 1.68 9.55
CA VAL A 88 -6.38 1.15 10.20
C VAL A 88 -6.62 1.00 11.69
N PRO A 89 -6.50 -0.23 12.24
CA PRO A 89 -6.68 -0.48 13.66
C PRO A 89 -5.73 0.39 14.50
N ARG A 90 -6.25 1.03 15.53
CA ARG A 90 -5.47 1.93 16.39
C ARG A 90 -4.46 1.18 17.25
N ARG A 91 -4.75 -0.08 17.56
CA ARG A 91 -3.91 -0.98 18.35
C ARG A 91 -3.92 -2.36 17.71
N ASP A 92 -2.93 -2.61 16.86
CA ASP A 92 -2.74 -3.92 16.22
C ASP A 92 -1.25 -4.27 16.22
N GLY A 93 -0.85 -5.13 17.15
CA GLY A 93 0.53 -5.59 17.26
C GLY A 93 1.01 -6.46 16.11
N HIS A 94 0.10 -7.02 15.31
CA HIS A 94 0.42 -7.83 14.13
C HIS A 94 0.47 -7.02 12.83
N ASN A 95 -0.20 -5.85 12.82
CA ASN A 95 -0.26 -4.96 11.66
C ASN A 95 -0.72 -5.67 10.36
N LEU A 96 -1.69 -6.58 10.46
CA LEU A 96 -2.13 -7.41 9.34
C LEU A 96 -2.70 -6.58 8.18
N LEU A 97 -3.47 -5.54 8.47
CA LEU A 97 -3.98 -4.64 7.43
C LEU A 97 -2.84 -3.89 6.73
N LEU A 98 -1.79 -3.49 7.46
CA LEU A 98 -0.61 -2.86 6.87
C LEU A 98 0.21 -3.85 6.02
N GLN A 99 0.19 -5.14 6.36
CA GLN A 99 0.76 -6.17 5.49
C GLN A 99 -0.06 -6.32 4.21
N ALA A 100 -1.39 -6.38 4.31
CA ALA A 100 -2.29 -6.57 3.17
C ALA A 100 -2.18 -5.44 2.16
N THR A 101 -2.20 -4.17 2.62
CA THR A 101 -2.11 -3.00 1.73
C THR A 101 -0.77 -2.86 0.99
N CYS A 102 0.27 -3.59 1.41
CA CYS A 102 1.59 -3.64 0.78
C CYS A 102 1.88 -5.00 0.11
N ALA A 103 0.92 -5.92 0.10
CA ALA A 103 1.12 -7.28 -0.37
C ALA A 103 1.09 -7.37 -1.90
N ILE A 104 2.22 -7.02 -2.53
CA ILE A 104 2.39 -7.08 -3.99
C ILE A 104 2.20 -8.52 -4.47
N PRO A 105 1.36 -8.77 -5.49
CA PRO A 105 1.14 -10.09 -6.04
C PRO A 105 2.46 -10.81 -6.39
N MET A 106 2.55 -12.09 -6.12
CA MET A 106 3.72 -12.98 -6.28
C MET A 106 4.92 -12.67 -5.37
N MET A 107 5.05 -11.46 -4.86
CA MET A 107 6.14 -11.10 -3.93
C MET A 107 5.75 -11.31 -2.46
N PHE A 108 4.45 -11.25 -2.18
CA PHE A 108 3.88 -11.47 -0.84
C PHE A 108 2.86 -12.61 -0.88
N PRO A 109 2.63 -13.29 0.25
CA PRO A 109 1.49 -14.20 0.37
C PRO A 109 0.18 -13.41 0.33
N VAL A 110 -0.91 -14.09 0.00
CA VAL A 110 -2.27 -13.56 0.22
C VAL A 110 -2.48 -13.37 1.71
N ILE A 111 -2.92 -12.19 2.09
CA ILE A 111 -3.22 -11.86 3.50
C ILE A 111 -4.71 -12.05 3.74
N TRP A 112 -5.03 -12.82 4.78
CA TRP A 112 -6.40 -13.10 5.16
C TRP A 112 -6.83 -12.19 6.31
N LEU A 113 -7.87 -11.40 6.08
CA LEU A 113 -8.50 -10.55 7.08
C LEU A 113 -9.96 -10.95 7.20
N GLU A 114 -10.39 -11.36 8.37
CA GLU A 114 -11.78 -11.76 8.65
C GLU A 114 -12.34 -12.78 7.62
N GLY A 115 -11.50 -13.73 7.21
CA GLY A 115 -11.88 -14.78 6.27
C GLY A 115 -11.90 -14.39 4.79
N LYS A 116 -11.54 -13.15 4.44
CA LYS A 116 -11.43 -12.67 3.06
C LYS A 116 -9.96 -12.56 2.61
N PRO A 117 -9.65 -12.92 1.35
CA PRO A 117 -8.29 -12.85 0.81
C PRO A 117 -7.98 -11.48 0.22
N TYR A 118 -6.86 -10.87 0.66
CA TYR A 118 -6.45 -9.55 0.20
C TYR A 118 -5.01 -9.51 -0.32
N LEU A 119 -4.79 -8.60 -1.25
CA LEU A 119 -3.49 -8.13 -1.73
C LEU A 119 -3.44 -6.59 -1.75
N ASP A 120 -2.31 -6.04 -2.24
CA ASP A 120 -2.02 -4.61 -2.33
C ASP A 120 -3.19 -3.82 -2.96
N GLY A 121 -3.61 -2.77 -2.28
CA GLY A 121 -4.67 -1.88 -2.76
C GLY A 121 -4.36 -1.23 -4.10
N GLY A 122 -3.09 -1.02 -4.41
CA GLY A 122 -2.64 -0.50 -5.70
C GLY A 122 -2.87 -1.45 -6.88
N CYS A 123 -3.42 -2.66 -6.66
CA CYS A 123 -3.92 -3.51 -7.74
C CYS A 123 -5.24 -2.95 -8.31
N ALA A 124 -6.19 -2.56 -7.45
CA ALA A 124 -7.51 -2.07 -7.84
C ALA A 124 -7.61 -0.53 -7.80
N ASP A 125 -7.18 0.12 -6.72
CA ASP A 125 -7.18 1.58 -6.61
C ASP A 125 -5.85 2.12 -6.05
N PRO A 126 -4.89 2.44 -6.93
CA PRO A 126 -3.57 2.90 -6.53
C PRO A 126 -3.53 4.36 -6.05
N ILE A 127 -4.54 5.18 -6.34
CA ILE A 127 -4.63 6.59 -5.96
C ILE A 127 -6.08 6.91 -5.57
N PRO A 128 -6.49 6.66 -4.32
CA PRO A 128 -7.89 6.63 -3.88
C PRO A 128 -8.50 8.03 -3.66
N TRP A 129 -8.24 8.99 -4.57
CA TRP A 129 -8.74 10.35 -4.46
C TRP A 129 -10.27 10.46 -4.65
N LYS A 130 -10.85 9.55 -5.46
CA LYS A 130 -12.30 9.50 -5.65
C LYS A 130 -13.01 9.13 -4.35
N HIS A 131 -12.50 8.09 -3.67
CA HIS A 131 -13.00 7.68 -2.37
C HIS A 131 -12.98 8.83 -1.35
N ALA A 132 -11.90 9.62 -1.29
CA ALA A 132 -11.84 10.79 -0.40
C ALA A 132 -12.94 11.82 -0.70
N LEU A 133 -13.26 12.06 -1.97
CA LEU A 133 -14.38 12.94 -2.34
C LEU A 133 -15.74 12.33 -1.97
N GLU A 134 -15.92 11.04 -2.19
CA GLU A 134 -17.14 10.30 -1.83
C GLU A 134 -17.39 10.30 -0.32
N GLN A 135 -16.32 10.32 0.49
CA GLN A 135 -16.39 10.50 1.95
C GLN A 135 -16.72 11.94 2.38
N GLY A 136 -16.98 12.85 1.45
CA GLY A 136 -17.38 14.23 1.75
C GLY A 136 -16.23 15.16 2.12
N CYS A 137 -14.99 14.84 1.73
CA CYS A 137 -13.85 15.74 1.94
C CYS A 137 -13.97 16.99 1.06
N ASP A 138 -14.06 18.18 1.67
CA ASP A 138 -14.12 19.45 0.95
C ASP A 138 -12.82 19.81 0.22
N ARG A 139 -11.70 19.34 0.75
CA ARG A 139 -10.35 19.56 0.22
C ARG A 139 -9.57 18.26 0.20
N VAL A 140 -9.02 17.92 -0.95
CA VAL A 140 -8.24 16.70 -1.13
C VAL A 140 -6.83 17.09 -1.56
N VAL A 141 -5.81 16.54 -0.87
CA VAL A 141 -4.41 16.63 -1.26
C VAL A 141 -3.96 15.24 -1.67
N VAL A 142 -3.47 15.11 -2.90
CA VAL A 142 -2.94 13.86 -3.44
C VAL A 142 -1.44 13.95 -3.57
N VAL A 143 -0.72 13.04 -2.90
CA VAL A 143 0.74 12.94 -3.00
C VAL A 143 1.08 11.76 -3.90
N LEU A 144 1.65 12.05 -5.06
CA LEU A 144 2.08 11.05 -6.02
C LEU A 144 3.54 10.64 -5.78
N THR A 145 3.85 9.39 -6.05
CA THR A 145 5.22 8.84 -6.00
C THR A 145 5.90 8.82 -7.37
N ARG A 146 5.17 9.21 -8.42
CA ARG A 146 5.65 9.29 -9.81
C ARG A 146 5.45 10.69 -10.35
N GLU A 147 6.35 11.07 -11.25
CA GLU A 147 6.35 12.33 -12.00
C GLU A 147 5.03 12.53 -12.78
N ARG A 148 4.73 13.77 -13.12
CA ARG A 148 3.44 14.16 -13.72
C ARG A 148 3.17 13.54 -15.09
N ASP A 149 4.18 13.30 -15.89
CA ASP A 149 4.12 12.71 -17.23
C ASP A 149 4.20 11.17 -17.23
N TYR A 150 4.39 10.56 -16.06
CA TYR A 150 4.45 9.09 -15.94
C TYR A 150 3.20 8.43 -16.51
N ARG A 151 3.42 7.42 -17.34
CA ARG A 151 2.39 6.52 -17.86
C ARG A 151 2.69 5.08 -17.48
N LYS A 152 1.73 4.42 -16.86
CA LYS A 152 1.85 3.02 -16.52
C LYS A 152 1.73 2.16 -17.79
N ARG A 153 2.67 1.25 -17.98
CA ARG A 153 2.64 0.24 -19.04
C ARG A 153 1.98 -1.04 -18.53
N ALA A 154 1.48 -1.86 -19.46
CA ALA A 154 0.98 -3.19 -19.13
C ALA A 154 2.07 -4.02 -18.44
N ASP A 155 1.67 -4.80 -17.44
CA ASP A 155 2.59 -5.62 -16.67
C ASP A 155 2.99 -6.86 -17.50
N GLY A 156 4.29 -7.05 -17.70
CA GLY A 156 4.83 -8.21 -18.43
C GLY A 156 4.63 -9.55 -17.69
N THR A 157 4.22 -9.51 -16.42
CA THR A 157 4.01 -10.70 -15.58
C THR A 157 2.60 -11.25 -15.64
N LEU A 158 1.67 -10.63 -16.40
CA LEU A 158 0.25 -11.00 -16.45
C LEU A 158 0.03 -12.50 -16.72
N ARG A 159 0.78 -13.11 -17.67
CA ARG A 159 0.65 -14.55 -17.96
C ARG A 159 0.96 -15.45 -16.75
N VAL A 160 1.90 -15.03 -15.91
CA VAL A 160 2.24 -15.77 -14.69
C VAL A 160 1.15 -15.54 -13.64
N LEU A 161 0.66 -14.30 -13.51
CA LEU A 161 -0.47 -13.97 -12.63
C LEU A 161 -1.71 -14.81 -12.98
N ASP A 162 -2.06 -14.91 -14.26
CA ASP A 162 -3.20 -15.73 -14.74
C ASP A 162 -3.11 -17.18 -14.25
N ARG A 163 -1.90 -17.74 -14.22
CA ARG A 163 -1.69 -19.10 -13.74
C ARG A 163 -1.76 -19.22 -12.21
N VAL A 164 -1.13 -18.29 -11.50
CA VAL A 164 -1.03 -18.32 -10.03
C VAL A 164 -2.36 -18.01 -9.37
N PHE A 165 -3.09 -17.02 -9.90
CA PHE A 165 -4.36 -16.54 -9.33
C PHE A 165 -5.59 -17.00 -10.11
N ARG A 166 -5.48 -18.11 -10.87
CA ARG A 166 -6.58 -18.66 -11.72
C ARG A 166 -7.91 -18.86 -11.00
N GLN A 167 -7.86 -19.03 -9.67
CA GLN A 167 -9.05 -19.19 -8.82
C GLN A 167 -9.77 -17.86 -8.52
N TYR A 168 -9.15 -16.71 -8.86
CA TYR A 168 -9.67 -15.37 -8.64
C TYR A 168 -9.86 -14.61 -9.98
N PRO A 169 -10.82 -15.00 -10.83
CA PRO A 169 -10.95 -14.44 -12.18
C PRO A 169 -11.27 -12.95 -12.19
N ARG A 170 -11.99 -12.44 -11.18
CA ARG A 170 -12.30 -11.00 -11.07
C ARG A 170 -11.05 -10.20 -10.75
N PHE A 171 -10.22 -10.69 -9.82
CA PHE A 171 -8.92 -10.08 -9.56
C PHE A 171 -8.03 -10.04 -10.82
N LEU A 172 -8.00 -11.12 -11.60
CA LEU A 172 -7.24 -11.15 -12.85
C LEU A 172 -7.77 -10.12 -13.86
N ALA A 173 -9.08 -9.96 -13.98
CA ALA A 173 -9.67 -8.92 -14.83
C ALA A 173 -9.21 -7.51 -14.40
N THR A 174 -9.18 -7.23 -13.09
CA THR A 174 -8.66 -5.98 -12.52
C THR A 174 -7.18 -5.78 -12.88
N MET A 175 -6.35 -6.82 -12.76
CA MET A 175 -4.92 -6.75 -13.10
C MET A 175 -4.69 -6.49 -14.59
N HIS A 176 -5.48 -7.08 -15.48
CA HIS A 176 -5.42 -6.82 -16.93
C HIS A 176 -5.81 -5.37 -17.26
N ALA A 177 -6.82 -4.82 -16.60
CA ALA A 177 -7.28 -3.44 -16.80
C ALA A 177 -6.42 -2.39 -16.07
N ARG A 178 -5.52 -2.80 -15.16
CA ARG A 178 -4.83 -1.94 -14.21
C ARG A 178 -4.07 -0.78 -14.84
N ALA A 179 -3.35 -1.02 -15.94
CA ALA A 179 -2.53 0.02 -16.56
C ALA A 179 -3.39 1.13 -17.16
N GLU A 180 -4.45 0.75 -17.86
CA GLU A 180 -5.39 1.70 -18.46
C GLU A 180 -6.18 2.46 -17.38
N ALA A 181 -6.71 1.77 -16.38
CA ALA A 181 -7.44 2.36 -15.27
C ALA A 181 -6.56 3.38 -14.49
N TYR A 182 -5.29 3.03 -14.23
CA TYR A 182 -4.34 3.93 -13.60
C TYR A 182 -4.12 5.21 -14.42
N ASN A 183 -3.87 5.07 -15.72
CA ASN A 183 -3.60 6.23 -16.58
C ASN A 183 -4.83 7.14 -16.71
N ARG A 184 -6.02 6.56 -16.89
CA ARG A 184 -7.28 7.30 -16.92
C ARG A 184 -7.55 8.01 -15.58
N GLY A 185 -7.36 7.32 -14.45
CA GLY A 185 -7.54 7.93 -13.12
C GLY A 185 -6.60 9.12 -12.89
N ARG A 186 -5.37 9.08 -13.43
CA ARG A 186 -4.45 10.23 -13.37
C ARG A 186 -4.89 11.40 -14.26
N GLU A 187 -5.40 11.14 -15.44
CA GLU A 187 -5.94 12.19 -16.32
C GLU A 187 -7.10 12.92 -15.64
N GLU A 188 -8.03 12.17 -15.07
CA GLU A 188 -9.14 12.71 -14.29
C GLU A 188 -8.65 13.50 -13.07
N LEU A 189 -7.65 12.99 -12.34
CA LEU A 189 -7.05 13.68 -11.20
C LEU A 189 -6.46 15.04 -11.60
N PHE A 190 -5.70 15.12 -12.68
CA PHE A 190 -5.12 16.36 -13.15
C PHE A 190 -6.18 17.34 -13.72
N ALA A 191 -7.27 16.82 -14.26
CA ALA A 191 -8.43 17.67 -14.63
C ALA A 191 -9.07 18.29 -13.38
N MET A 192 -9.21 17.55 -12.30
CA MET A 192 -9.72 18.04 -11.02
C MET A 192 -8.77 19.06 -10.36
N GLU A 193 -7.44 18.84 -10.47
CA GLU A 193 -6.46 19.83 -10.02
C GLU A 193 -6.59 21.14 -10.81
N LYS A 194 -6.67 21.07 -12.14
CA LYS A 194 -6.86 22.24 -13.01
C LYS A 194 -8.15 23.00 -12.69
N ALA A 195 -9.19 22.29 -12.26
CA ALA A 195 -10.44 22.88 -11.82
C ALA A 195 -10.37 23.43 -10.37
N GLY A 196 -9.23 23.39 -9.71
CA GLY A 196 -9.03 23.88 -8.33
C GLY A 196 -9.70 23.04 -7.24
N ARG A 197 -10.12 21.81 -7.57
CA ARG A 197 -10.83 20.90 -6.64
C ARG A 197 -9.88 20.05 -5.79
N ILE A 198 -8.70 19.75 -6.30
CA ILE A 198 -7.70 18.88 -5.70
C ILE A 198 -6.34 19.57 -5.79
N LEU A 199 -5.50 19.41 -4.75
CA LEU A 199 -4.09 19.78 -4.81
C LEU A 199 -3.26 18.51 -5.06
N VAL A 200 -2.42 18.52 -6.10
CA VAL A 200 -1.53 17.41 -6.42
C VAL A 200 -0.08 17.79 -6.14
N ILE A 201 0.58 17.00 -5.28
CA ILE A 201 2.02 17.06 -5.03
C ILE A 201 2.66 15.87 -5.76
N ALA A 202 3.54 16.15 -6.71
CA ALA A 202 4.24 15.12 -7.48
C ALA A 202 5.74 15.45 -7.53
N PRO A 203 6.63 14.44 -7.55
CA PRO A 203 8.04 14.67 -7.78
C PRO A 203 8.27 15.18 -9.20
N GLU A 204 9.35 15.95 -9.39
CA GLU A 204 9.75 16.44 -10.72
C GLU A 204 10.37 15.33 -11.57
N ASP A 205 11.03 14.37 -10.91
CA ASP A 205 11.66 13.20 -11.54
C ASP A 205 11.50 11.93 -10.70
N THR A 206 12.02 10.81 -11.16
CA THR A 206 11.98 9.53 -10.45
C THR A 206 12.85 9.46 -9.19
N LEU A 207 13.50 10.56 -8.77
CA LEU A 207 14.42 10.64 -7.63
C LEU A 207 15.51 9.54 -7.65
N GLY A 208 15.91 9.09 -8.84
CA GLY A 208 16.90 8.02 -9.02
C GLY A 208 16.39 6.61 -8.67
N CYS A 209 15.13 6.46 -8.31
CA CYS A 209 14.51 5.15 -8.04
C CYS A 209 14.10 4.49 -9.36
N ARG A 210 14.83 3.44 -9.77
CA ARG A 210 14.55 2.60 -10.96
C ARG A 210 14.05 1.23 -10.57
#